data_927099f0c11557277f8e0916dc20bded
#
_entry.id   927099f0c11557277f8e0916dc20bded
#
_cell.length_a   1.000
_cell.length_b   1.000
_cell.length_c   1.000
_cell.angle_alpha   90.00
_cell.angle_beta   90.00
_cell.angle_gamma   90.00
#
_symmetry.space_group_name_H-M   'P 1'
#
loop_
_entity.id
_entity.type
_entity.pdbx_description
1 polymer ?
#
loop_
_entity_poly.entity_id
_entity_poly.type
_entity_poly.pdbx_seq_one_letter_code
_entity_poly.pdbx_strand_id
1 'polypeptide(L)'
;MKFSFFEEPTAVYEYLKSKKPQAHFDYDEIVHDAHKKAFTVAKMMNLDLLKDTQASLTKAFKEGVGLDEWKKSVKPMLAKKGWLGNIKVKDPKTGEEKEIYVGNRRLRTIFNTNMRTSYAKARYESQMESLGEYFRYTAVLDSRTREAHRKLHGKTLPKTDKFWDTNYPPNGWGCRCKVQVFTEAECVARGIVPLTDGSFLPQAAEKDFRYNPGKVDKTDEILKDKQDKALGAITSTLAKKNLKQSLDSFEHERDVYVWQKSLDDMVSAVVGGKIIKDKIYQVAQVGELKQSIKKNLKIIDVEPKASSIAVYQNTISHITRDSKPKGKEPNIDEIKAVVGVFDEAKRVFYDKKDNVLLYFYNSLQNDNMVNYAVIRLDYTLKKFKTDNFIATITRIPVENYKAILKDKKRYIRIK
;
A
#
# COMPACT_ATOMS: atom_id res chain seq x y z
N MET A 1 1.57 19.73 21.28
CA MET A 1 2.23 20.72 20.40
C MET A 1 1.29 21.90 20.20
N LYS A 2 1.63 23.08 20.66
CA LYS A 2 0.85 24.29 20.38
C LYS A 2 1.14 24.68 18.93
N PHE A 3 0.16 24.63 18.04
CA PHE A 3 0.30 25.21 16.70
C PHE A 3 0.33 26.73 16.87
N SER A 4 1.48 27.34 16.79
CA SER A 4 1.62 28.76 16.58
C SER A 4 1.28 29.08 15.13
N PHE A 5 0.49 30.12 14.87
CA PHE A 5 0.21 30.62 13.52
C PHE A 5 1.48 31.12 12.79
N PHE A 6 2.58 31.25 13.51
CA PHE A 6 3.86 31.79 13.05
C PHE A 6 4.98 30.73 12.95
N GLU A 7 4.72 29.47 13.29
CA GLU A 7 5.70 28.38 13.13
C GLU A 7 5.52 27.67 11.78
N GLU A 8 6.63 27.35 11.12
CA GLU A 8 6.62 26.54 9.89
C GLU A 8 5.86 25.22 10.17
N PRO A 9 4.95 24.80 9.27
CA PRO A 9 4.21 23.56 9.43
C PRO A 9 5.10 22.35 9.11
N THR A 10 6.15 22.16 9.92
CA THR A 10 7.23 21.18 9.69
C THR A 10 6.71 19.79 9.44
N ALA A 11 5.81 19.30 10.29
CA ALA A 11 5.23 17.96 10.13
C ALA A 11 4.46 17.79 8.81
N VAL A 12 3.90 18.88 8.25
CA VAL A 12 3.12 18.84 7.01
C VAL A 12 4.02 18.69 5.80
N TYR A 13 5.05 19.53 5.66
CA TYR A 13 5.91 19.48 4.48
C TYR A 13 6.92 18.32 4.55
N GLU A 14 7.41 17.94 5.74
CA GLU A 14 8.27 16.76 5.89
C GLU A 14 7.54 15.48 5.50
N TYR A 15 6.28 15.34 5.84
CA TYR A 15 5.49 14.19 5.36
C TYR A 15 5.38 14.16 3.83
N LEU A 16 5.12 15.29 3.18
CA LEU A 16 5.06 15.31 1.72
C LEU A 16 6.42 15.01 1.09
N LYS A 17 7.49 15.52 1.67
CA LYS A 17 8.88 15.30 1.22
C LYS A 17 9.32 13.84 1.40
N SER A 18 8.88 13.17 2.46
CA SER A 18 9.23 11.78 2.74
C SER A 18 8.62 10.77 1.76
N LYS A 19 7.57 11.15 1.04
CA LYS A 19 6.93 10.27 0.06
C LYS A 19 7.85 9.98 -1.11
N LYS A 20 7.95 8.70 -1.51
CA LYS A 20 8.72 8.29 -2.69
C LYS A 20 7.92 8.56 -3.97
N PRO A 21 8.45 9.33 -4.94
CA PRO A 21 7.79 9.52 -6.23
C PRO A 21 7.63 8.20 -6.97
N GLN A 22 6.40 7.88 -7.37
CA GLN A 22 6.07 6.66 -8.13
C GLN A 22 5.12 7.01 -9.27
N ALA A 23 5.55 6.70 -10.50
CA ALA A 23 4.77 6.96 -11.71
C ALA A 23 3.67 5.90 -11.86
N HIS A 24 2.41 6.34 -11.92
CA HIS A 24 1.25 5.48 -12.11
C HIS A 24 0.28 6.12 -13.11
N PHE A 25 -0.31 5.29 -13.99
CA PHE A 25 -1.25 5.78 -14.99
C PHE A 25 -2.57 6.20 -14.34
N ASP A 26 -3.13 5.36 -13.48
CA ASP A 26 -4.31 5.69 -12.69
C ASP A 26 -3.99 5.74 -11.18
N TYR A 27 -4.74 6.56 -10.44
CA TYR A 27 -4.50 6.79 -9.02
C TYR A 27 -4.72 5.52 -8.18
N ASP A 28 -5.67 4.69 -8.58
CA ASP A 28 -6.02 3.43 -7.91
C ASP A 28 -5.11 2.24 -8.26
N GLU A 29 -4.07 2.47 -9.05
CA GLU A 29 -2.99 1.49 -9.25
C GLU A 29 -2.14 1.27 -8.01
N ILE A 30 -2.18 2.19 -7.05
CA ILE A 30 -1.50 2.06 -5.76
C ILE A 30 -2.52 1.55 -4.73
N VAL A 31 -2.16 0.48 -4.01
CA VAL A 31 -2.93 0.00 -2.87
C VAL A 31 -3.01 1.12 -1.80
N HIS A 32 -4.16 1.26 -1.15
CA HIS A 32 -4.50 2.40 -0.29
C HIS A 32 -3.40 2.75 0.74
N ASP A 33 -2.78 1.77 1.39
CA ASP A 33 -1.70 2.02 2.34
C ASP A 33 -0.41 2.54 1.70
N ALA A 34 -0.15 2.22 0.43
CA ALA A 34 1.01 2.73 -0.29
C ALA A 34 0.89 4.24 -0.60
N HIS A 35 -0.32 4.83 -0.65
CA HIS A 35 -0.50 6.27 -0.76
C HIS A 35 0.06 7.06 0.43
N LYS A 36 0.25 6.41 1.57
CA LYS A 36 0.92 7.02 2.73
C LYS A 36 2.40 7.28 2.45
N LYS A 37 3.05 6.39 1.69
CA LYS A 37 4.50 6.40 1.40
C LYS A 37 4.84 6.85 -0.03
N ALA A 38 3.88 6.82 -0.96
CA ALA A 38 4.09 7.17 -2.37
C ALA A 38 3.55 8.56 -2.69
N PHE A 39 4.35 9.35 -3.43
CA PHE A 39 3.88 10.54 -4.12
C PHE A 39 3.54 10.17 -5.56
N THR A 40 2.28 10.36 -5.95
CA THR A 40 1.82 10.09 -7.31
C THR A 40 0.85 11.16 -7.79
N VAL A 41 0.87 11.39 -9.09
CA VAL A 41 -0.13 12.18 -9.81
C VAL A 41 -0.59 11.33 -10.99
N ALA A 42 -1.86 10.94 -10.99
CA ALA A 42 -2.42 10.10 -12.06
C ALA A 42 -2.04 10.64 -13.45
N LYS A 43 -1.65 9.77 -14.35
CA LYS A 43 -1.22 10.09 -15.74
C LYS A 43 0.05 10.96 -15.84
N MET A 44 0.81 11.13 -14.76
CA MET A 44 2.14 11.74 -14.79
C MET A 44 3.19 10.64 -14.78
N MET A 45 3.50 10.13 -15.97
CA MET A 45 4.37 8.96 -16.14
C MET A 45 5.86 9.29 -16.09
N ASN A 46 6.23 10.56 -16.28
CA ASN A 46 7.62 11.00 -16.20
C ASN A 46 8.03 11.22 -14.73
N LEU A 47 9.00 10.43 -14.26
CA LEU A 47 9.45 10.44 -12.87
C LEU A 47 10.09 11.77 -12.45
N ASP A 48 10.84 12.43 -13.36
CA ASP A 48 11.47 13.72 -13.06
C ASP A 48 10.43 14.82 -12.97
N LEU A 49 9.40 14.79 -13.81
CA LEU A 49 8.26 15.70 -13.71
C LEU A 49 7.51 15.51 -12.38
N LEU A 50 7.36 14.25 -11.96
CA LEU A 50 6.71 13.90 -10.70
C LEU A 50 7.52 14.41 -9.50
N LYS A 51 8.85 14.23 -9.50
CA LYS A 51 9.77 14.77 -8.49
C LYS A 51 9.72 16.30 -8.41
N ASP A 52 9.76 16.96 -9.56
CA ASP A 52 9.69 18.43 -9.61
C ASP A 52 8.34 18.95 -9.09
N THR A 53 7.25 18.24 -9.40
CA THR A 53 5.92 18.59 -8.89
C THR A 53 5.85 18.40 -7.38
N GLN A 54 6.42 17.34 -6.83
CA GLN A 54 6.52 17.11 -5.39
C GLN A 54 7.36 18.20 -4.71
N ALA A 55 8.52 18.51 -5.26
CA ALA A 55 9.40 19.56 -4.73
C ALA A 55 8.71 20.94 -4.72
N SER A 56 7.99 21.27 -5.79
CA SER A 56 7.20 22.51 -5.91
C SER A 56 6.11 22.60 -4.84
N LEU A 57 5.38 21.51 -4.58
CA LEU A 57 4.36 21.45 -3.51
C LEU A 57 4.99 21.53 -2.12
N THR A 58 6.08 20.79 -1.88
CA THR A 58 6.80 20.80 -0.61
C THR A 58 7.30 22.20 -0.27
N LYS A 59 7.87 22.91 -1.27
CA LYS A 59 8.28 24.31 -1.12
C LYS A 59 7.11 25.22 -0.79
N ALA A 60 6.00 25.09 -1.54
CA ALA A 60 4.81 25.89 -1.31
C ALA A 60 4.23 25.69 0.11
N PHE A 61 4.23 24.44 0.61
CA PHE A 61 3.72 24.14 1.95
C PHE A 61 4.66 24.68 3.05
N LYS A 62 5.96 24.60 2.82
CA LYS A 62 6.96 25.15 3.74
C LYS A 62 6.85 26.67 3.85
N GLU A 63 6.71 27.34 2.72
CA GLU A 63 6.67 28.81 2.63
C GLU A 63 5.27 29.40 2.84
N GLY A 64 4.24 28.56 3.09
CA GLY A 64 2.86 29.01 3.26
C GLY A 64 2.22 29.56 1.98
N VAL A 65 2.75 29.20 0.80
CA VAL A 65 2.28 29.68 -0.50
C VAL A 65 0.89 29.11 -0.82
N GLY A 66 -0.04 29.99 -1.18
CA GLY A 66 -1.40 29.63 -1.52
C GLY A 66 -1.55 28.99 -2.91
N LEU A 67 -2.73 28.39 -3.15
CA LEU A 67 -3.02 27.69 -4.40
C LEU A 67 -2.76 28.52 -5.67
N ASP A 68 -3.20 29.79 -5.66
CA ASP A 68 -3.13 30.62 -6.88
C ASP A 68 -1.71 31.03 -7.21
N GLU A 69 -0.91 31.33 -6.22
CA GLU A 69 0.50 31.61 -6.35
C GLU A 69 1.28 30.37 -6.77
N TRP A 70 1.02 29.21 -6.14
CA TRP A 70 1.63 27.96 -6.56
C TRP A 70 1.29 27.61 -8.02
N LYS A 71 0.04 27.82 -8.46
CA LYS A 71 -0.33 27.61 -9.87
C LYS A 71 0.46 28.50 -10.82
N LYS A 72 0.72 29.76 -10.43
CA LYS A 72 1.54 30.66 -11.24
C LYS A 72 2.97 30.17 -11.36
N SER A 73 3.56 29.68 -10.28
CA SER A 73 4.94 29.20 -10.25
C SER A 73 5.13 27.85 -10.94
N VAL A 74 4.18 26.92 -10.82
CA VAL A 74 4.34 25.55 -11.34
C VAL A 74 4.03 25.43 -12.84
N LYS A 75 3.12 26.22 -13.38
CA LYS A 75 2.71 26.15 -14.79
C LYS A 75 3.85 26.28 -15.79
N PRO A 76 4.81 27.21 -15.66
CA PRO A 76 5.94 27.30 -16.60
C PRO A 76 6.78 26.03 -16.63
N MET A 77 7.01 25.40 -15.48
CA MET A 77 7.75 24.14 -15.39
C MET A 77 6.98 23.01 -16.05
N LEU A 78 5.66 22.90 -15.79
CA LEU A 78 4.81 21.89 -16.42
C LEU A 78 4.72 22.06 -17.94
N ALA A 79 4.58 23.31 -18.43
CA ALA A 79 4.56 23.63 -19.84
C ALA A 79 5.88 23.24 -20.53
N LYS A 80 7.02 23.60 -19.93
CA LYS A 80 8.36 23.26 -20.45
C LYS A 80 8.56 21.74 -20.59
N LYS A 81 7.94 20.95 -19.71
CA LYS A 81 7.99 19.48 -19.72
C LYS A 81 6.82 18.83 -20.47
N GLY A 82 6.02 19.59 -21.21
CA GLY A 82 4.92 19.10 -22.04
C GLY A 82 3.73 18.54 -21.26
N TRP A 83 3.55 18.97 -19.99
CA TRP A 83 2.47 18.49 -19.14
C TRP A 83 1.53 19.62 -18.71
N LEU A 84 1.09 20.45 -19.69
CA LEU A 84 0.10 21.52 -19.48
C LEU A 84 -0.77 21.67 -20.73
N GLY A 85 -2.04 21.97 -20.55
CA GLY A 85 -3.00 22.06 -21.66
C GLY A 85 -3.54 20.69 -22.08
N ASN A 86 -3.90 20.54 -23.36
CA ASN A 86 -4.27 19.26 -23.94
C ASN A 86 -3.02 18.43 -24.19
N ILE A 87 -2.93 17.27 -23.58
CA ILE A 87 -1.80 16.37 -23.72
C ILE A 87 -2.29 14.95 -23.98
N LYS A 88 -1.53 14.21 -24.77
CA LYS A 88 -1.74 12.77 -24.96
C LYS A 88 -0.85 12.00 -24.01
N VAL A 89 -1.43 11.03 -23.32
CA VAL A 89 -0.70 10.14 -22.41
C VAL A 89 -0.98 8.71 -22.82
N LYS A 90 0.07 7.91 -22.90
CA LYS A 90 -0.02 6.50 -23.28
C LYS A 90 -0.05 5.64 -22.02
N ASP A 91 -1.02 4.74 -21.94
CA ASP A 91 -1.05 3.72 -20.91
C ASP A 91 0.05 2.69 -21.20
N PRO A 92 1.05 2.53 -20.33
CA PRO A 92 2.17 1.61 -20.58
C PRO A 92 1.73 0.13 -20.55
N LYS A 93 0.54 -0.18 -20.02
CA LYS A 93 0.02 -1.55 -19.90
C LYS A 93 -0.78 -1.95 -21.13
N THR A 94 -1.67 -1.06 -21.57
CA THR A 94 -2.61 -1.35 -22.69
C THR A 94 -2.10 -0.81 -24.02
N GLY A 95 -1.15 0.15 -23.99
CA GLY A 95 -0.73 0.91 -25.16
C GLY A 95 -1.74 1.96 -25.64
N GLU A 96 -2.90 2.06 -24.99
CA GLU A 96 -3.96 2.98 -25.34
C GLU A 96 -3.52 4.44 -25.08
N GLU A 97 -3.75 5.31 -26.04
CA GLU A 97 -3.55 6.76 -25.87
C GLU A 97 -4.80 7.42 -25.35
N LYS A 98 -4.67 8.23 -24.29
CA LYS A 98 -5.73 9.05 -23.72
C LYS A 98 -5.36 10.51 -23.82
N GLU A 99 -6.26 11.33 -24.35
CA GLU A 99 -6.14 12.77 -24.30
C GLU A 99 -6.70 13.28 -22.97
N ILE A 100 -5.92 14.12 -22.28
CA ILE A 100 -6.32 14.74 -21.02
C ILE A 100 -6.02 16.24 -21.05
N TYR A 101 -6.87 17.01 -20.38
CA TYR A 101 -6.62 18.43 -20.17
C TYR A 101 -6.01 18.70 -18.78
N VAL A 102 -4.81 19.29 -18.78
CA VAL A 102 -4.10 19.71 -17.57
C VAL A 102 -4.23 21.23 -17.42
N GLY A 103 -5.18 21.66 -16.62
CA GLY A 103 -5.47 23.06 -16.37
C GLY A 103 -5.73 23.36 -14.88
N ASN A 104 -6.31 24.51 -14.61
CA ASN A 104 -6.54 25.00 -13.25
C ASN A 104 -7.28 24.02 -12.33
N ARG A 105 -8.27 23.29 -12.86
CA ARG A 105 -9.05 22.31 -12.08
C ARG A 105 -8.17 21.17 -11.60
N ARG A 106 -7.33 20.63 -12.48
CA ARG A 106 -6.43 19.52 -12.16
C ARG A 106 -5.34 19.96 -11.17
N LEU A 107 -4.74 21.12 -11.40
CA LEU A 107 -3.74 21.68 -10.47
C LEU A 107 -4.35 21.95 -9.08
N ARG A 108 -5.58 22.45 -9.02
CA ARG A 108 -6.30 22.60 -7.74
C ARG A 108 -6.49 21.25 -7.02
N THR A 109 -6.84 20.21 -7.76
CA THR A 109 -7.00 18.86 -7.19
C THR A 109 -5.67 18.37 -6.62
N ILE A 110 -4.57 18.47 -7.37
CA ILE A 110 -3.24 18.06 -6.93
C ILE A 110 -2.84 18.80 -5.65
N PHE A 111 -2.92 20.13 -5.66
CA PHE A 111 -2.56 20.97 -4.52
C PHE A 111 -3.40 20.64 -3.27
N ASN A 112 -4.73 20.70 -3.41
CA ASN A 112 -5.64 20.54 -2.27
C ASN A 112 -5.61 19.14 -1.68
N THR A 113 -5.47 18.09 -2.51
CA THR A 113 -5.42 16.72 -2.01
C THR A 113 -4.16 16.50 -1.20
N ASN A 114 -2.99 16.89 -1.72
CA ASN A 114 -1.73 16.73 -1.00
C ASN A 114 -1.69 17.56 0.28
N MET A 115 -2.14 18.83 0.22
CA MET A 115 -2.22 19.66 1.41
C MET A 115 -3.11 19.05 2.49
N ARG A 116 -4.35 18.67 2.13
CA ARG A 116 -5.31 18.11 3.09
C ARG A 116 -4.83 16.81 3.71
N THR A 117 -4.23 15.93 2.92
CA THR A 117 -3.68 14.67 3.41
C THR A 117 -2.51 14.91 4.36
N SER A 118 -1.61 15.85 4.05
CA SER A 118 -0.47 16.20 4.91
C SER A 118 -0.93 16.84 6.23
N TYR A 119 -1.89 17.76 6.19
CA TYR A 119 -2.49 18.34 7.40
C TYR A 119 -3.29 17.32 8.21
N ALA A 120 -3.95 16.35 7.55
CA ALA A 120 -4.68 15.29 8.24
C ALA A 120 -3.73 14.39 9.03
N LYS A 121 -2.55 14.06 8.45
CA LYS A 121 -1.51 13.32 9.16
C LYS A 121 -1.04 14.07 10.40
N ALA A 122 -0.59 15.29 10.25
CA ALA A 122 -0.08 16.09 11.37
C ALA A 122 -1.15 16.26 12.47
N ARG A 123 -2.40 16.49 12.08
CA ARG A 123 -3.52 16.59 13.03
C ARG A 123 -3.77 15.28 13.76
N TYR A 124 -3.79 14.15 13.06
CA TYR A 124 -3.98 12.84 13.68
C TYR A 124 -2.92 12.57 14.75
N GLU A 125 -1.64 12.81 14.43
CA GLU A 125 -0.53 12.62 15.36
C GLU A 125 -0.70 13.49 16.61
N SER A 126 -0.96 14.78 16.43
CA SER A 126 -1.22 15.70 17.55
C SER A 126 -2.44 15.28 18.39
N GLN A 127 -3.50 14.80 17.75
CA GLN A 127 -4.69 14.33 18.44
C GLN A 127 -4.45 13.02 19.20
N MET A 128 -3.63 12.12 18.66
CA MET A 128 -3.26 10.88 19.36
C MET A 128 -2.41 11.14 20.61
N GLU A 129 -1.58 12.18 20.60
CA GLU A 129 -0.76 12.64 21.73
C GLU A 129 -1.59 13.42 22.78
N SER A 130 -2.79 13.88 22.44
CA SER A 130 -3.65 14.64 23.34
C SER A 130 -4.30 13.74 24.41
N LEU A 131 -4.75 14.35 25.51
CA LEU A 131 -5.42 13.66 26.61
C LEU A 131 -6.85 13.17 26.28
N GLY A 132 -7.42 13.61 25.15
CA GLY A 132 -8.77 13.19 24.75
C GLY A 132 -8.81 11.72 24.35
N GLU A 133 -9.85 11.01 24.78
CA GLU A 133 -10.06 9.59 24.55
C GLU A 133 -10.91 9.32 23.30
N TYR A 134 -11.69 10.32 22.86
CA TYR A 134 -12.70 10.16 21.82
C TYR A 134 -12.41 11.05 20.61
N PHE A 135 -12.64 10.50 19.42
CA PHE A 135 -12.71 11.23 18.16
C PHE A 135 -14.16 11.43 17.73
N ARG A 136 -14.49 12.64 17.28
CA ARG A 136 -15.80 13.00 16.74
C ARG A 136 -15.68 13.42 15.29
N TYR A 137 -16.41 12.73 14.41
CA TYR A 137 -16.47 13.08 13.00
C TYR A 137 -17.23 14.39 12.78
N THR A 138 -16.65 15.34 12.09
CA THR A 138 -17.25 16.65 11.82
C THR A 138 -17.28 16.94 10.33
N ALA A 139 -18.46 16.87 9.73
CA ALA A 139 -18.69 17.27 8.35
C ALA A 139 -19.07 18.75 8.25
N VAL A 140 -18.72 19.38 7.13
CA VAL A 140 -19.28 20.68 6.75
C VAL A 140 -20.67 20.43 6.18
N LEU A 141 -21.71 20.88 6.87
CA LEU A 141 -23.11 20.58 6.53
C LEU A 141 -23.66 21.56 5.46
N ASP A 142 -23.09 21.54 4.27
CA ASP A 142 -23.58 22.30 3.11
C ASP A 142 -23.99 21.38 1.94
N SER A 143 -24.49 21.96 0.86
CA SER A 143 -24.95 21.24 -0.32
C SER A 143 -23.88 20.42 -1.06
N ARG A 144 -22.58 20.72 -0.80
CA ARG A 144 -21.44 20.04 -1.41
C ARG A 144 -20.95 18.85 -0.60
N THR A 145 -21.53 18.60 0.57
CA THR A 145 -21.12 17.49 1.44
C THR A 145 -21.90 16.23 1.03
N ARG A 146 -21.14 15.17 0.73
CA ARG A 146 -21.69 13.86 0.34
C ARG A 146 -22.57 13.29 1.44
N GLU A 147 -23.63 12.62 1.07
CA GLU A 147 -24.60 12.04 2.00
C GLU A 147 -23.93 11.05 2.99
N ALA A 148 -23.02 10.20 2.53
CA ALA A 148 -22.28 9.29 3.39
C ALA A 148 -21.45 10.03 4.47
N HIS A 149 -20.84 11.17 4.13
CA HIS A 149 -20.10 11.99 5.09
C HIS A 149 -21.04 12.71 6.06
N ARG A 150 -22.21 13.14 5.59
CA ARG A 150 -23.24 13.80 6.40
C ARG A 150 -23.76 12.86 7.49
N LYS A 151 -24.00 11.58 7.15
CA LYS A 151 -24.44 10.55 8.09
C LYS A 151 -23.45 10.28 9.23
N LEU A 152 -22.17 10.55 9.01
CA LEU A 152 -21.14 10.41 10.02
C LEU A 152 -21.00 11.66 10.93
N HIS A 153 -21.60 12.80 10.55
CA HIS A 153 -21.51 14.01 11.35
C HIS A 153 -21.97 13.78 12.78
N GLY A 154 -21.14 14.17 13.74
CA GLY A 154 -21.44 14.02 15.17
C GLY A 154 -21.19 12.62 15.75
N LYS A 155 -20.90 11.61 14.93
CA LYS A 155 -20.53 10.29 15.45
C LYS A 155 -19.23 10.38 16.23
N THR A 156 -19.26 9.89 17.46
CA THR A 156 -18.14 9.97 18.42
C THR A 156 -17.78 8.55 18.84
N LEU A 157 -16.51 8.20 18.76
CA LEU A 157 -15.95 6.87 18.99
C LEU A 157 -14.62 6.97 19.74
N PRO A 158 -14.19 5.94 20.47
CA PRO A 158 -12.82 5.87 20.99
C PRO A 158 -11.80 6.14 19.89
N LYS A 159 -10.75 6.90 20.17
CA LYS A 159 -9.71 7.21 19.16
C LYS A 159 -8.95 5.98 18.68
N THR A 160 -9.05 4.86 19.42
CA THR A 160 -8.47 3.55 19.08
C THR A 160 -9.37 2.69 18.21
N ASP A 161 -10.64 3.08 17.98
CA ASP A 161 -11.58 2.30 17.19
C ASP A 161 -11.10 2.11 15.74
N LYS A 162 -11.29 0.89 15.21
CA LYS A 162 -10.89 0.51 13.83
C LYS A 162 -11.61 1.31 12.73
N PHE A 163 -12.75 1.90 13.04
CA PHE A 163 -13.46 2.81 12.14
C PHE A 163 -12.52 3.91 11.59
N TRP A 164 -11.61 4.43 12.42
CA TRP A 164 -10.67 5.48 12.07
C TRP A 164 -9.55 5.02 11.14
N ASP A 165 -9.37 3.72 10.93
CA ASP A 165 -8.37 3.18 10.02
C ASP A 165 -8.69 3.50 8.56
N THR A 166 -9.98 3.62 8.24
CA THR A 166 -10.46 3.86 6.87
C THR A 166 -11.33 5.10 6.72
N ASN A 167 -11.83 5.68 7.80
CA ASN A 167 -12.76 6.81 7.76
C ASN A 167 -12.22 8.11 8.38
N TYR A 168 -10.94 8.16 8.77
CA TYR A 168 -10.32 9.42 9.20
C TYR A 168 -10.10 10.34 7.99
N PRO A 169 -10.72 11.55 7.95
CA PRO A 169 -10.67 12.41 6.75
C PRO A 169 -9.25 12.83 6.34
N PRO A 170 -9.02 13.06 5.01
CA PRO A 170 -10.02 13.22 3.94
C PRO A 170 -10.54 11.89 3.40
N ASN A 171 -11.85 11.77 3.20
CA ASN A 171 -12.56 10.56 2.77
C ASN A 171 -12.99 10.61 1.29
N GLY A 172 -12.40 11.46 0.49
CA GLY A 172 -12.71 11.59 -0.95
C GLY A 172 -12.15 12.89 -1.53
N TRP A 173 -12.20 12.98 -2.84
CA TRP A 173 -11.75 14.16 -3.57
C TRP A 173 -12.50 15.41 -3.12
N GLY A 174 -11.75 16.43 -2.70
CA GLY A 174 -12.32 17.67 -2.21
C GLY A 174 -12.99 17.58 -0.82
N CYS A 175 -12.84 16.50 -0.09
CA CYS A 175 -13.40 16.34 1.25
C CYS A 175 -12.94 17.46 2.20
N ARG A 176 -13.89 18.03 2.98
CA ARG A 176 -13.65 19.10 3.95
C ARG A 176 -13.97 18.71 5.38
N CYS A 177 -14.26 17.42 5.61
CA CYS A 177 -14.54 16.90 6.93
C CYS A 177 -13.28 16.93 7.81
N LYS A 178 -13.51 16.93 9.13
CA LYS A 178 -12.47 16.97 10.16
C LYS A 178 -12.79 15.94 11.24
N VAL A 179 -11.83 15.70 12.11
CA VAL A 179 -12.03 15.01 13.39
C VAL A 179 -11.71 15.99 14.50
N GLN A 180 -12.55 16.02 15.51
CA GLN A 180 -12.33 16.72 16.78
C GLN A 180 -12.01 15.68 17.85
N VAL A 181 -11.19 16.05 18.81
CA VAL A 181 -10.87 15.20 19.96
C VAL A 181 -11.57 15.74 21.20
N PHE A 182 -12.08 14.82 22.01
CA PHE A 182 -12.77 15.13 23.26
C PHE A 182 -12.29 14.22 24.38
N THR A 183 -12.21 14.78 25.59
CA THR A 183 -12.13 14.00 26.83
C THR A 183 -13.53 13.49 27.22
N GLU A 184 -13.59 12.50 28.10
CA GLU A 184 -14.85 12.02 28.65
C GLU A 184 -15.61 13.14 29.34
N ALA A 185 -14.92 13.96 30.14
CA ALA A 185 -15.52 15.12 30.83
C ALA A 185 -16.15 16.13 29.85
N GLU A 186 -15.47 16.40 28.71
CA GLU A 186 -16.02 17.26 27.67
C GLU A 186 -17.23 16.65 26.96
N CYS A 187 -17.23 15.33 26.77
CA CYS A 187 -18.40 14.61 26.24
C CYS A 187 -19.60 14.77 27.16
N VAL A 188 -19.43 14.53 28.46
CA VAL A 188 -20.50 14.70 29.48
C VAL A 188 -20.99 16.15 29.50
N ALA A 189 -20.09 17.13 29.58
CA ALA A 189 -20.45 18.54 29.62
C ALA A 189 -21.24 19.03 28.39
N ARG A 190 -21.06 18.36 27.24
CA ARG A 190 -21.72 18.70 25.96
C ARG A 190 -22.90 17.78 25.62
N GLY A 191 -23.27 16.85 26.48
CA GLY A 191 -24.30 15.85 26.20
C GLY A 191 -23.97 14.93 25.03
N ILE A 192 -22.68 14.70 24.77
CA ILE A 192 -22.21 13.78 23.74
C ILE A 192 -22.15 12.38 24.34
N VAL A 193 -22.85 11.42 23.74
CA VAL A 193 -22.77 10.01 24.11
C VAL A 193 -21.87 9.31 23.09
N PRO A 194 -20.65 8.91 23.46
CA PRO A 194 -19.79 8.15 22.57
C PRO A 194 -20.36 6.77 22.29
N LEU A 195 -20.18 6.30 21.05
CA LEU A 195 -20.46 4.92 20.67
C LEU A 195 -19.31 4.02 21.16
N THR A 196 -19.64 2.81 21.53
CA THR A 196 -18.65 1.81 21.99
C THR A 196 -17.94 1.11 20.85
N ASP A 197 -18.57 1.06 19.67
CA ASP A 197 -18.08 0.36 18.47
C ASP A 197 -18.54 1.08 17.20
N GLY A 198 -17.67 1.21 16.23
CA GLY A 198 -17.92 1.81 14.92
C GLY A 198 -18.21 0.82 13.80
N SER A 199 -18.23 -0.49 14.06
CA SER A 199 -18.35 -1.53 13.03
C SER A 199 -19.64 -1.47 12.21
N PHE A 200 -20.72 -0.95 12.79
CA PHE A 200 -22.03 -0.79 12.14
C PHE A 200 -22.17 0.53 11.37
N LEU A 201 -21.22 1.45 11.50
CA LEU A 201 -21.27 2.72 10.79
C LEU A 201 -20.97 2.53 9.30
N PRO A 202 -21.59 3.34 8.41
CA PRO A 202 -21.35 3.21 6.99
C PRO A 202 -19.91 3.60 6.63
N GLN A 203 -19.33 2.89 5.65
CA GLN A 203 -18.07 3.29 5.04
C GLN A 203 -18.30 4.56 4.21
N ALA A 204 -17.75 5.69 4.65
CA ALA A 204 -17.89 6.97 3.96
C ALA A 204 -16.70 7.30 3.05
N ALA A 205 -15.54 6.70 3.29
CA ALA A 205 -14.38 6.93 2.45
C ALA A 205 -14.56 6.30 1.07
N GLU A 206 -14.35 7.12 0.02
CA GLU A 206 -14.24 6.64 -1.35
C GLU A 206 -13.08 5.65 -1.48
N LYS A 207 -13.13 4.79 -2.48
CA LYS A 207 -12.14 3.72 -2.71
C LYS A 207 -10.69 4.20 -2.55
N ASP A 208 -10.36 5.36 -3.14
CA ASP A 208 -8.99 5.91 -3.14
C ASP A 208 -8.58 6.58 -1.82
N PHE A 209 -9.50 6.70 -0.86
CA PHE A 209 -9.32 7.39 0.41
C PHE A 209 -9.57 6.50 1.64
N ARG A 210 -9.71 5.19 1.45
CA ARG A 210 -9.92 4.22 2.54
C ARG A 210 -8.65 3.91 3.30
N TYR A 211 -8.01 4.94 3.81
CA TYR A 211 -6.85 4.83 4.69
C TYR A 211 -6.77 6.03 5.61
N ASN A 212 -6.15 5.87 6.77
CA ASN A 212 -5.88 6.96 7.69
C ASN A 212 -4.49 7.55 7.38
N PRO A 213 -4.37 8.81 6.92
CA PRO A 213 -3.08 9.41 6.60
C PRO A 213 -2.13 9.47 7.80
N GLY A 214 -2.65 9.50 9.01
CA GLY A 214 -1.88 9.61 10.25
C GLY A 214 -1.41 8.25 10.81
N LYS A 215 -2.07 7.15 10.46
CA LYS A 215 -1.63 5.80 10.83
C LYS A 215 -0.51 5.31 9.90
N VAL A 216 0.52 6.12 9.73
CA VAL A 216 1.76 5.68 9.08
C VAL A 216 2.59 4.98 10.14
N ASP A 217 3.11 3.81 9.80
CA ASP A 217 4.10 3.15 10.64
C ASP A 217 5.33 4.05 10.75
N LYS A 218 5.51 4.66 11.92
CA LYS A 218 6.64 5.57 12.21
C LYS A 218 7.97 4.82 12.28
N THR A 219 7.96 3.50 12.31
CA THR A 219 9.17 2.69 12.41
C THR A 219 10.12 3.03 11.27
N ASP A 220 9.63 3.17 10.04
CA ASP A 220 10.45 3.55 8.88
C ASP A 220 11.09 4.94 9.04
N GLU A 221 10.33 5.92 9.55
CA GLU A 221 10.83 7.29 9.77
C GLU A 221 11.89 7.31 10.86
N ILE A 222 11.64 6.60 11.97
CA ILE A 222 12.58 6.48 13.11
C ILE A 222 13.84 5.74 12.70
N LEU A 223 13.70 4.64 11.95
CA LEU A 223 14.85 3.86 11.46
C LEU A 223 15.67 4.69 10.49
N LYS A 224 15.03 5.41 9.57
CA LYS A 224 15.72 6.28 8.63
C LYS A 224 16.47 7.42 9.34
N ASP A 225 15.84 8.11 10.28
CA ASP A 225 16.50 9.18 11.07
C ASP A 225 17.70 8.63 11.85
N LYS A 226 17.54 7.47 12.50
CA LYS A 226 18.65 6.79 13.19
C LYS A 226 19.73 6.34 12.21
N GLN A 227 19.35 5.84 11.05
CA GLN A 227 20.27 5.44 9.99
C GLN A 227 21.07 6.64 9.47
N ASP A 228 20.41 7.74 9.15
CA ASP A 228 21.04 8.95 8.62
C ASP A 228 22.01 9.55 9.67
N LYS A 229 21.62 9.59 10.95
CA LYS A 229 22.46 10.04 12.06
C LYS A 229 23.67 9.12 12.27
N ALA A 230 23.45 7.80 12.29
CA ALA A 230 24.53 6.83 12.46
C ALA A 230 25.49 6.83 11.27
N LEU A 231 24.97 6.89 10.02
CA LEU A 231 25.81 7.00 8.82
C LEU A 231 26.58 8.32 8.74
N GLY A 232 26.00 9.41 9.24
CA GLY A 232 26.68 10.71 9.36
C GLY A 232 27.85 10.70 10.36
N ALA A 233 27.72 9.97 11.46
CA ALA A 233 28.73 9.86 12.50
C ALA A 233 29.89 8.90 12.15
N ILE A 234 29.69 7.97 11.21
CA ILE A 234 30.70 6.98 10.80
C ILE A 234 31.59 7.57 9.70
N THR A 235 32.90 7.55 9.89
CA THR A 235 33.88 7.99 8.87
C THR A 235 34.33 6.88 7.94
N SER A 236 34.35 5.63 8.41
CA SER A 236 34.78 4.46 7.65
C SER A 236 33.76 4.02 6.60
N THR A 237 34.17 3.93 5.34
CA THR A 237 33.34 3.45 4.21
C THR A 237 32.86 2.01 4.42
N LEU A 238 33.71 1.15 4.98
CA LEU A 238 33.37 -0.26 5.25
C LEU A 238 32.31 -0.35 6.36
N ALA A 239 32.47 0.43 7.44
CA ALA A 239 31.49 0.47 8.53
C ALA A 239 30.14 1.04 8.07
N LYS A 240 30.12 2.05 7.20
CA LYS A 240 28.90 2.54 6.57
C LYS A 240 28.19 1.45 5.75
N LYS A 241 28.95 0.70 4.95
CA LYS A 241 28.42 -0.41 4.15
C LYS A 241 27.80 -1.50 5.04
N ASN A 242 28.52 -1.90 6.10
CA ASN A 242 28.04 -2.95 7.03
C ASN A 242 26.77 -2.50 7.77
N LEU A 243 26.74 -1.25 8.26
CA LEU A 243 25.54 -0.71 8.91
C LEU A 243 24.35 -0.69 7.96
N LYS A 244 24.55 -0.24 6.72
CA LYS A 244 23.49 -0.23 5.72
C LYS A 244 22.95 -1.63 5.45
N GLN A 245 23.83 -2.63 5.30
CA GLN A 245 23.41 -4.03 5.12
C GLN A 245 22.58 -4.55 6.29
N SER A 246 22.99 -4.24 7.54
CA SER A 246 22.26 -4.65 8.74
C SER A 246 20.87 -4.01 8.82
N LEU A 247 20.75 -2.76 8.40
CA LEU A 247 19.46 -2.04 8.36
C LEU A 247 18.55 -2.57 7.26
N ASP A 248 19.09 -2.82 6.07
CA ASP A 248 18.35 -3.43 4.96
C ASP A 248 17.84 -4.83 5.37
N SER A 249 18.64 -5.61 6.11
CA SER A 249 18.21 -6.92 6.67
C SER A 249 17.08 -6.76 7.68
N PHE A 250 17.18 -5.80 8.58
CA PHE A 250 16.15 -5.56 9.59
C PHE A 250 14.82 -5.10 8.96
N GLU A 251 14.87 -4.19 7.97
CA GLU A 251 13.69 -3.77 7.23
C GLU A 251 13.04 -4.97 6.53
N HIS A 252 13.86 -5.83 5.93
CA HIS A 252 13.38 -7.04 5.26
C HIS A 252 12.73 -8.03 6.25
N GLU A 253 13.36 -8.31 7.38
CA GLU A 253 12.81 -9.20 8.43
C GLU A 253 11.46 -8.67 8.95
N ARG A 254 11.35 -7.36 9.13
CA ARG A 254 10.09 -6.72 9.52
C ARG A 254 9.01 -6.90 8.44
N ASP A 255 9.36 -6.73 7.17
CA ASP A 255 8.41 -6.90 6.07
C ASP A 255 7.93 -8.37 5.99
N VAL A 256 8.83 -9.32 6.13
CA VAL A 256 8.50 -10.77 6.22
C VAL A 256 7.55 -11.04 7.39
N TYR A 257 7.80 -10.46 8.56
CA TYR A 257 6.89 -10.58 9.71
C TYR A 257 5.48 -10.03 9.43
N VAL A 258 5.39 -8.85 8.79
CA VAL A 258 4.10 -8.24 8.42
C VAL A 258 3.37 -9.10 7.38
N TRP A 259 4.07 -9.63 6.38
CA TRP A 259 3.50 -10.53 5.38
C TRP A 259 2.98 -11.83 5.99
N GLN A 260 3.77 -12.42 6.89
CA GLN A 260 3.37 -13.63 7.60
C GLN A 260 2.10 -13.40 8.43
N LYS A 261 2.07 -12.32 9.22
CA LYS A 261 0.90 -11.96 10.03
C LYS A 261 -0.34 -11.74 9.15
N SER A 262 -0.19 -11.05 8.02
CA SER A 262 -1.30 -10.77 7.10
C SER A 262 -1.87 -12.06 6.48
N LEU A 263 -0.99 -13.01 6.14
CA LEU A 263 -1.40 -14.32 5.63
C LEU A 263 -2.10 -15.14 6.73
N ASP A 264 -1.54 -15.17 7.93
CA ASP A 264 -2.08 -15.91 9.08
C ASP A 264 -3.48 -15.42 9.45
N ASP A 265 -3.68 -14.10 9.49
CA ASP A 265 -4.96 -13.48 9.77
C ASP A 265 -5.99 -13.82 8.66
N MET A 266 -5.58 -13.78 7.39
CA MET A 266 -6.44 -14.13 6.25
C MET A 266 -6.82 -15.62 6.26
N VAL A 267 -5.85 -16.52 6.45
CA VAL A 267 -6.10 -17.98 6.50
C VAL A 267 -7.04 -18.30 7.67
N SER A 268 -6.77 -17.74 8.85
CA SER A 268 -7.60 -17.97 10.05
C SER A 268 -9.02 -17.46 9.85
N ALA A 269 -9.22 -16.30 9.21
CA ALA A 269 -10.54 -15.78 8.90
C ALA A 269 -11.30 -16.69 7.92
N VAL A 270 -10.64 -17.14 6.84
CA VAL A 270 -11.26 -17.98 5.81
C VAL A 270 -11.62 -19.36 6.34
N VAL A 271 -10.71 -20.00 7.08
CA VAL A 271 -10.95 -21.33 7.69
C VAL A 271 -12.04 -21.25 8.78
N GLY A 272 -12.09 -20.15 9.52
CA GLY A 272 -13.17 -19.87 10.48
C GLY A 272 -14.51 -19.47 9.85
N GLY A 273 -14.69 -19.60 8.54
CA GLY A 273 -15.92 -19.30 7.81
C GLY A 273 -16.24 -17.80 7.71
N LYS A 274 -15.32 -16.91 8.08
CA LYS A 274 -15.51 -15.46 7.98
C LYS A 274 -15.20 -14.98 6.56
N ILE A 275 -16.21 -14.44 5.87
CA ILE A 275 -16.00 -13.74 4.60
C ILE A 275 -15.50 -12.34 4.90
N ILE A 276 -14.30 -12.01 4.44
CA ILE A 276 -13.76 -10.65 4.51
C ILE A 276 -14.52 -9.80 3.49
N LYS A 277 -15.48 -8.99 3.97
CA LYS A 277 -16.36 -8.17 3.12
C LYS A 277 -15.64 -6.93 2.59
N ASP A 278 -14.74 -6.35 3.36
CA ASP A 278 -14.00 -5.19 2.93
C ASP A 278 -12.91 -5.59 1.93
N LYS A 279 -13.03 -5.04 0.71
CA LYS A 279 -12.16 -5.36 -0.42
C LYS A 279 -10.67 -5.10 -0.14
N ILE A 280 -10.35 -4.15 0.74
CA ILE A 280 -8.97 -3.81 1.10
C ILE A 280 -8.27 -5.00 1.75
N TYR A 281 -8.98 -5.73 2.61
CA TYR A 281 -8.43 -6.87 3.34
C TYR A 281 -8.61 -8.20 2.61
N GLN A 282 -9.22 -8.18 1.42
CA GLN A 282 -9.37 -9.39 0.59
C GLN A 282 -8.08 -9.79 -0.12
N VAL A 283 -7.09 -8.91 -0.17
CA VAL A 283 -5.77 -9.14 -0.77
C VAL A 283 -4.71 -8.85 0.28
N ALA A 284 -3.80 -9.79 0.49
CA ALA A 284 -2.63 -9.63 1.35
C ALA A 284 -1.36 -9.76 0.51
N GLN A 285 -0.38 -8.89 0.74
CA GLN A 285 0.98 -9.11 0.27
C GLN A 285 1.63 -10.18 1.15
N VAL A 286 2.28 -11.15 0.53
CA VAL A 286 2.86 -12.32 1.19
C VAL A 286 4.32 -12.56 0.80
N GLY A 287 4.89 -11.67 0.01
CA GLY A 287 6.28 -11.72 -0.41
C GLY A 287 6.59 -10.77 -1.55
N GLU A 288 7.79 -10.89 -2.08
CA GLU A 288 8.23 -10.19 -3.29
C GLU A 288 9.22 -11.01 -4.12
N LEU A 289 9.29 -10.73 -5.40
CA LEU A 289 10.26 -11.32 -6.30
C LEU A 289 11.66 -10.80 -5.97
N LYS A 290 12.53 -11.69 -5.50
CA LYS A 290 13.94 -11.34 -5.22
C LYS A 290 14.65 -10.83 -6.49
N GLN A 291 15.62 -9.94 -6.30
CA GLN A 291 16.40 -9.39 -7.41
C GLN A 291 17.12 -10.48 -8.23
N SER A 292 17.56 -11.56 -7.58
CA SER A 292 18.15 -12.71 -8.28
C SER A 292 17.16 -13.40 -9.21
N ILE A 293 15.89 -13.52 -8.81
CA ILE A 293 14.82 -14.10 -9.64
C ILE A 293 14.53 -13.17 -10.81
N LYS A 294 14.36 -11.86 -10.57
CA LYS A 294 14.13 -10.88 -11.64
C LYS A 294 15.26 -10.86 -12.66
N LYS A 295 16.52 -10.91 -12.19
CA LYS A 295 17.68 -10.98 -13.07
C LYS A 295 17.66 -12.22 -13.95
N ASN A 296 17.34 -13.38 -13.39
CA ASN A 296 17.31 -14.63 -14.14
C ASN A 296 16.10 -14.72 -15.10
N LEU A 297 14.95 -14.14 -14.71
CA LEU A 297 13.80 -14.01 -15.61
C LEU A 297 14.12 -13.10 -16.81
N LYS A 298 14.84 -12.01 -16.59
CA LYS A 298 15.27 -11.11 -17.67
C LYS A 298 16.17 -11.80 -18.70
N ILE A 299 16.97 -12.79 -18.31
CA ILE A 299 17.82 -13.58 -19.24
C ILE A 299 16.96 -14.37 -20.25
N ILE A 300 15.72 -14.66 -19.89
CA ILE A 300 14.77 -15.39 -20.73
C ILE A 300 13.63 -14.49 -21.25
N ASP A 301 13.90 -13.18 -21.35
CA ASP A 301 12.97 -12.15 -21.85
C ASP A 301 11.64 -12.05 -21.07
N VAL A 302 11.66 -12.39 -19.79
CA VAL A 302 10.52 -12.23 -18.88
C VAL A 302 10.83 -11.12 -17.88
N GLU A 303 10.15 -9.98 -18.00
CA GLU A 303 10.34 -8.83 -17.13
C GLU A 303 9.06 -8.47 -16.37
N PRO A 304 8.83 -9.06 -15.16
CA PRO A 304 7.67 -8.71 -14.36
C PRO A 304 7.70 -7.23 -13.94
N LYS A 305 6.59 -6.53 -14.15
CA LYS A 305 6.42 -5.10 -13.79
C LYS A 305 6.26 -4.92 -12.29
N ALA A 306 5.55 -5.85 -11.65
CA ALA A 306 5.35 -5.87 -10.21
C ALA A 306 6.46 -6.67 -9.52
N SER A 307 6.83 -6.23 -8.30
CA SER A 307 7.74 -7.00 -7.43
C SER A 307 6.98 -7.77 -6.37
N SER A 308 5.87 -7.23 -5.89
CA SER A 308 5.06 -7.84 -4.82
C SER A 308 4.44 -9.16 -5.27
N ILE A 309 4.37 -10.10 -4.34
CA ILE A 309 3.59 -11.34 -4.47
C ILE A 309 2.42 -11.20 -3.50
N ALA A 310 1.20 -11.35 -4.03
CA ALA A 310 -0.02 -11.19 -3.26
C ALA A 310 -0.89 -12.45 -3.31
N VAL A 311 -1.76 -12.61 -2.31
CA VAL A 311 -2.78 -13.64 -2.26
C VAL A 311 -4.17 -13.02 -2.11
N TYR A 312 -5.15 -13.59 -2.78
CA TYR A 312 -6.55 -13.19 -2.67
C TYR A 312 -7.31 -14.19 -1.79
N GLN A 313 -8.21 -13.69 -0.92
CA GLN A 313 -8.96 -14.54 0.02
C GLN A 313 -9.69 -15.70 -0.66
N ASN A 314 -10.24 -15.48 -1.90
CA ASN A 314 -10.91 -16.56 -2.61
C ASN A 314 -9.93 -17.66 -3.06
N THR A 315 -8.65 -17.32 -3.29
CA THR A 315 -7.61 -18.32 -3.55
C THR A 315 -7.41 -19.19 -2.30
N ILE A 316 -7.34 -18.58 -1.11
CA ILE A 316 -7.25 -19.35 0.14
C ILE A 316 -8.51 -20.20 0.32
N SER A 317 -9.72 -19.65 0.15
CA SER A 317 -10.97 -20.41 0.21
C SER A 317 -11.00 -21.57 -0.78
N HIS A 318 -10.41 -21.40 -1.97
CA HIS A 318 -10.34 -22.48 -2.96
C HIS A 318 -9.33 -23.55 -2.59
N ILE A 319 -8.21 -23.18 -1.99
CA ILE A 319 -7.17 -24.10 -1.53
C ILE A 319 -7.65 -24.94 -0.35
N THR A 320 -8.45 -24.36 0.55
CA THR A 320 -8.90 -25.00 1.80
C THR A 320 -10.26 -25.72 1.70
N ARG A 321 -10.88 -25.80 0.51
CA ARG A 321 -12.16 -26.52 0.33
C ARG A 321 -11.96 -28.03 0.25
N ASP A 322 -12.83 -28.79 0.89
CA ASP A 322 -12.84 -30.25 0.94
C ASP A 322 -13.11 -30.95 -0.42
N SER A 323 -13.35 -30.18 -1.49
CA SER A 323 -13.70 -30.71 -2.81
C SER A 323 -12.52 -31.07 -3.71
N LYS A 324 -11.27 -30.94 -3.23
CA LYS A 324 -10.08 -31.37 -3.98
C LYS A 324 -9.89 -32.92 -3.91
N PRO A 325 -9.25 -33.51 -4.93
CA PRO A 325 -8.89 -34.94 -4.84
C PRO A 325 -8.04 -35.20 -3.59
N LYS A 326 -8.44 -36.18 -2.77
CA LYS A 326 -7.73 -36.53 -1.54
C LYS A 326 -6.22 -36.67 -1.79
N GLY A 327 -5.41 -36.03 -0.94
CA GLY A 327 -3.94 -36.11 -0.98
C GLY A 327 -3.24 -34.98 -1.81
N LYS A 328 -3.99 -34.12 -2.50
CA LYS A 328 -3.39 -32.93 -3.20
C LYS A 328 -3.55 -31.61 -2.45
N GLU A 329 -4.14 -31.65 -1.28
CA GLU A 329 -4.40 -30.46 -0.47
C GLU A 329 -3.22 -30.22 0.48
N PRO A 330 -2.62 -29.01 0.47
CA PRO A 330 -1.69 -28.61 1.51
C PRO A 330 -2.47 -28.44 2.82
N ASN A 331 -1.88 -28.77 3.95
CA ASN A 331 -2.44 -28.41 5.24
C ASN A 331 -2.27 -26.89 5.51
N ILE A 332 -2.89 -26.41 6.59
CA ILE A 332 -2.87 -24.98 6.95
C ILE A 332 -1.44 -24.47 7.18
N ASP A 333 -0.58 -25.26 7.81
CA ASP A 333 0.79 -24.88 8.09
C ASP A 333 1.62 -24.80 6.80
N GLU A 334 1.37 -25.71 5.85
CA GLU A 334 1.98 -25.66 4.51
C GLU A 334 1.53 -24.42 3.70
N ILE A 335 0.28 -23.99 3.85
CA ILE A 335 -0.21 -22.75 3.25
C ILE A 335 0.49 -21.54 3.89
N LYS A 336 0.60 -21.51 5.21
CA LYS A 336 1.25 -20.42 5.96
C LYS A 336 2.75 -20.36 5.71
N ALA A 337 3.39 -21.47 5.41
CA ALA A 337 4.84 -21.54 5.13
C ALA A 337 5.26 -20.79 3.87
N VAL A 338 4.36 -20.41 2.96
CA VAL A 338 4.72 -19.82 1.65
C VAL A 338 5.46 -18.49 1.77
N VAL A 339 5.27 -17.70 2.82
CA VAL A 339 6.02 -16.45 3.05
C VAL A 339 7.51 -16.76 3.16
N GLY A 340 7.89 -17.73 4.00
CA GLY A 340 9.27 -18.19 4.13
C GLY A 340 9.80 -18.80 2.83
N VAL A 341 8.94 -19.50 2.08
CA VAL A 341 9.31 -20.08 0.77
C VAL A 341 9.65 -19.00 -0.24
N PHE A 342 8.90 -17.90 -0.29
CA PHE A 342 9.20 -16.78 -1.18
C PHE A 342 10.45 -16.02 -0.72
N ASP A 343 10.63 -15.91 0.59
CA ASP A 343 11.82 -15.28 1.15
C ASP A 343 13.08 -16.12 0.91
N GLU A 344 13.07 -17.41 1.12
CA GLU A 344 14.22 -18.25 0.82
C GLU A 344 14.45 -18.43 -0.69
N ALA A 345 13.37 -18.60 -1.45
CA ALA A 345 13.35 -18.77 -2.92
C ALA A 345 14.37 -19.82 -3.42
N LYS A 346 14.42 -21.01 -2.78
CA LYS A 346 15.46 -22.02 -3.05
C LYS A 346 15.24 -22.82 -4.33
N ARG A 347 13.97 -23.11 -4.68
CA ARG A 347 13.60 -23.98 -5.81
C ARG A 347 12.51 -23.31 -6.62
N VAL A 348 12.92 -22.48 -7.58
CA VAL A 348 12.03 -21.67 -8.40
C VAL A 348 12.20 -22.03 -9.86
N PHE A 349 11.08 -22.31 -10.52
CA PHE A 349 11.02 -22.65 -11.94
C PHE A 349 10.04 -21.72 -12.65
N TYR A 350 10.31 -21.41 -13.90
CA TYR A 350 9.39 -20.74 -14.79
C TYR A 350 8.78 -21.74 -15.77
N ASP A 351 7.46 -21.85 -15.76
CA ASP A 351 6.70 -22.64 -16.74
C ASP A 351 6.40 -21.78 -17.96
N LYS A 352 7.07 -22.07 -19.06
CA LYS A 352 6.90 -21.34 -20.34
C LYS A 352 5.50 -21.45 -20.93
N LYS A 353 4.85 -22.60 -20.73
CA LYS A 353 3.53 -22.87 -21.30
C LYS A 353 2.46 -22.01 -20.67
N ASP A 354 2.49 -21.90 -19.35
CA ASP A 354 1.43 -21.26 -18.57
C ASP A 354 1.82 -19.85 -18.13
N ASN A 355 3.07 -19.39 -18.42
CA ASN A 355 3.63 -18.09 -18.02
C ASN A 355 3.52 -17.84 -16.51
N VAL A 356 3.98 -18.81 -15.71
CA VAL A 356 3.90 -18.74 -14.25
C VAL A 356 5.23 -19.12 -13.59
N LEU A 357 5.44 -18.64 -12.37
CA LEU A 357 6.51 -19.14 -11.50
C LEU A 357 6.01 -20.23 -10.59
N LEU A 358 6.81 -21.25 -10.41
CA LEU A 358 6.57 -22.38 -9.53
C LEU A 358 7.62 -22.36 -8.42
N TYR A 359 7.15 -22.20 -7.17
CA TYR A 359 8.01 -22.25 -5.98
C TYR A 359 7.79 -23.57 -5.26
N PHE A 360 8.80 -24.46 -5.30
CA PHE A 360 8.72 -25.76 -4.68
C PHE A 360 9.29 -25.75 -3.26
N TYR A 361 8.62 -26.48 -2.34
CA TYR A 361 9.05 -26.65 -0.96
C TYR A 361 8.65 -28.02 -0.41
N ASN A 362 9.29 -28.44 0.68
CA ASN A 362 9.06 -29.75 1.24
C ASN A 362 7.67 -29.86 1.87
N SER A 363 7.08 -31.05 1.80
CA SER A 363 5.90 -31.37 2.59
C SER A 363 6.22 -31.37 4.09
N LEU A 364 5.29 -30.87 4.90
CA LEU A 364 5.35 -30.95 6.36
C LEU A 364 4.63 -32.19 6.92
N GLN A 365 4.04 -33.01 6.05
CA GLN A 365 3.18 -34.14 6.44
C GLN A 365 3.92 -35.51 6.45
N ASN A 366 5.25 -35.53 6.40
CA ASN A 366 6.06 -36.77 6.38
C ASN A 366 5.63 -37.81 5.34
N ASP A 367 5.26 -37.32 4.15
CA ASP A 367 4.83 -38.18 3.03
C ASP A 367 5.75 -37.98 1.80
N ASN A 368 5.53 -38.80 0.78
CA ASN A 368 6.32 -38.74 -0.45
C ASN A 368 5.81 -37.69 -1.44
N MET A 369 5.49 -36.47 -0.91
CA MET A 369 4.94 -35.35 -1.66
C MET A 369 5.84 -34.12 -1.61
N VAL A 370 5.70 -33.25 -2.61
CA VAL A 370 6.33 -31.93 -2.69
C VAL A 370 5.25 -30.88 -2.88
N ASN A 371 5.30 -29.86 -2.06
CA ASN A 371 4.41 -28.71 -2.19
C ASN A 371 4.94 -27.73 -3.24
N TYR A 372 4.04 -27.01 -3.90
CA TYR A 372 4.43 -25.86 -4.70
C TYR A 372 3.34 -24.79 -4.77
N ALA A 373 3.79 -23.54 -4.81
CA ALA A 373 2.95 -22.39 -5.07
C ALA A 373 3.11 -21.95 -6.53
N VAL A 374 1.99 -21.69 -7.18
CA VAL A 374 1.92 -21.18 -8.56
C VAL A 374 1.68 -19.69 -8.53
N ILE A 375 2.59 -18.91 -9.10
CA ILE A 375 2.53 -17.44 -9.15
C ILE A 375 2.27 -16.98 -10.58
N ARG A 376 1.14 -16.32 -10.81
CA ARG A 376 0.86 -15.61 -12.07
C ARG A 376 1.56 -14.27 -12.04
N LEU A 377 2.43 -14.02 -13.01
CA LEU A 377 3.14 -12.76 -13.14
C LEU A 377 2.23 -11.67 -13.72
N ASP A 378 2.36 -10.45 -13.20
CA ASP A 378 1.63 -9.26 -13.66
C ASP A 378 0.12 -9.48 -13.86
N TYR A 379 -0.49 -10.29 -13.03
CA TYR A 379 -1.90 -10.64 -13.11
C TYR A 379 -2.79 -9.51 -12.57
N THR A 380 -3.75 -9.06 -13.37
CA THR A 380 -4.73 -8.07 -12.94
C THR A 380 -5.96 -8.77 -12.40
N LEU A 381 -6.10 -8.77 -11.09
CA LEU A 381 -7.32 -9.23 -10.42
C LEU A 381 -8.41 -8.19 -10.58
N LYS A 382 -9.64 -8.59 -11.00
CA LYS A 382 -10.78 -7.69 -11.18
C LYS A 382 -10.96 -6.74 -9.99
N LYS A 383 -10.89 -5.43 -10.24
CA LYS A 383 -11.02 -4.33 -9.25
C LYS A 383 -9.82 -4.13 -8.31
N PHE A 384 -8.75 -4.89 -8.47
CA PHE A 384 -7.50 -4.73 -7.74
C PHE A 384 -6.37 -4.41 -8.71
N LYS A 385 -5.23 -4.02 -8.15
CA LYS A 385 -4.02 -3.73 -8.89
C LYS A 385 -3.47 -4.97 -9.59
N THR A 386 -2.69 -4.76 -10.64
CA THR A 386 -1.82 -5.77 -11.22
C THR A 386 -0.66 -6.04 -10.28
N ASP A 387 -0.52 -7.28 -9.85
CA ASP A 387 0.57 -7.79 -9.02
C ASP A 387 0.91 -9.22 -9.45
N ASN A 388 1.91 -9.83 -8.82
CA ASN A 388 2.12 -11.26 -8.97
C ASN A 388 1.23 -11.98 -7.96
N PHE A 389 0.26 -12.74 -8.44
CA PHE A 389 -0.71 -13.39 -7.55
C PHE A 389 -0.48 -14.89 -7.41
N ILE A 390 -0.61 -15.38 -6.18
CA ILE A 390 -0.75 -16.82 -5.95
C ILE A 390 -2.04 -17.30 -6.64
N ALA A 391 -1.88 -18.15 -7.65
CA ALA A 391 -3.00 -18.78 -8.34
C ALA A 391 -3.52 -20.00 -7.55
N THR A 392 -2.61 -20.79 -7.00
CA THR A 392 -2.91 -21.93 -6.14
C THR A 392 -1.67 -22.36 -5.36
N ILE A 393 -1.90 -23.11 -4.28
CA ILE A 393 -0.90 -23.90 -3.57
C ILE A 393 -1.41 -25.34 -3.60
N THR A 394 -0.55 -26.27 -3.96
CA THR A 394 -0.93 -27.67 -4.13
C THR A 394 0.27 -28.58 -3.93
N ARG A 395 0.03 -29.91 -3.99
CA ARG A 395 1.01 -30.95 -3.74
C ARG A 395 1.10 -31.91 -4.92
N ILE A 396 2.29 -32.43 -5.18
CA ILE A 396 2.51 -33.46 -6.18
C ILE A 396 3.42 -34.57 -5.60
N PRO A 397 3.30 -35.83 -6.09
CA PRO A 397 4.27 -36.87 -5.79
C PRO A 397 5.69 -36.45 -6.19
N VAL A 398 6.67 -36.93 -5.43
CA VAL A 398 8.10 -36.71 -5.70
C VAL A 398 8.49 -37.14 -7.13
N GLU A 399 7.89 -38.22 -7.65
CA GLU A 399 8.12 -38.69 -9.02
C GLU A 399 7.71 -37.63 -10.06
N ASN A 400 6.55 -36.99 -9.86
CA ASN A 400 6.07 -35.90 -10.75
C ASN A 400 6.99 -34.67 -10.65
N TYR A 401 7.47 -34.35 -9.47
CA TYR A 401 8.48 -33.31 -9.29
C TYR A 401 9.77 -33.64 -10.04
N LYS A 402 10.26 -34.88 -9.95
CA LYS A 402 11.43 -35.37 -10.73
C LYS A 402 11.20 -35.26 -12.24
N ALA A 403 9.97 -35.50 -12.72
CA ALA A 403 9.62 -35.35 -14.14
C ALA A 403 9.71 -33.88 -14.56
N ILE A 404 9.22 -32.91 -13.75
CA ILE A 404 9.38 -31.48 -13.99
C ILE A 404 10.84 -31.08 -14.10
N LEU A 405 11.73 -31.60 -13.24
CA LEU A 405 13.16 -31.32 -13.29
C LEU A 405 13.84 -31.80 -14.59
N LYS A 406 13.30 -32.84 -15.23
CA LYS A 406 13.82 -33.36 -16.50
C LYS A 406 13.32 -32.63 -17.72
N ASP A 407 12.13 -32.05 -17.69
CA ASP A 407 11.54 -31.33 -18.81
C ASP A 407 12.03 -29.89 -18.91
N LYS A 408 13.28 -29.73 -19.33
CA LYS A 408 13.93 -28.41 -19.52
C LYS A 408 13.35 -27.61 -20.69
N LYS A 409 12.54 -28.20 -21.58
CA LYS A 409 11.89 -27.48 -22.68
C LYS A 409 10.75 -26.62 -22.15
N ARG A 410 9.98 -27.14 -21.20
CA ARG A 410 8.86 -26.43 -20.57
C ARG A 410 9.28 -25.65 -19.34
N TYR A 411 10.04 -26.27 -18.44
CA TYR A 411 10.38 -25.70 -17.15
C TYR A 411 11.82 -25.19 -17.10
N ILE A 412 11.98 -23.89 -16.96
CA ILE A 412 13.30 -23.26 -16.79
C ILE A 412 13.58 -23.08 -15.32
N ARG A 413 14.68 -23.62 -14.83
CA ARG A 413 15.12 -23.35 -13.46
C ARG A 413 15.59 -21.90 -13.34
N ILE A 414 14.94 -21.13 -12.48
CA ILE A 414 15.26 -19.74 -12.18
C ILE A 414 16.19 -19.64 -10.97
N LYS A 415 15.97 -20.53 -9.98
CA LYS A 415 16.85 -20.64 -8.80
C LYS A 415 16.84 -22.03 -8.19
#